data_2cef6e3187150e4ac1e7db4b97f40954
#
_entry.id   2cef6e3187150e4ac1e7db4b97f40954
#
_cell.length_a   1.000
_cell.length_b   1.000
_cell.length_c   1.000
_cell.angle_alpha   90.00
_cell.angle_beta   90.00
_cell.angle_gamma   90.00
#
_symmetry.space_group_name_H-M   'P 1'
#
loop_
_entity.id
_entity.type
_entity.pdbx_description
1 polymer ?
#
loop_
_entity_poly.entity_id
_entity_poly.type
_entity_poly.pdbx_seq_one_letter_code
_entity_poly.pdbx_strand_id
1 'polypeptide(L)'
;AVKFLYQLFFFNATGEEVGWRGFALPRLQTRTSPLIAALILAFFWASWHYFLWQAEGHPLSAWQFWIEQYLIHILFSLFIVWIYNRAQGSILVAGITHAAANTALAFFPRIDFQILCAIMAIVVLVLIMADRMWVKLPPDHPAVYRSSESAAQPGCPAQRAPGR
;
A
#
# COMPACT_ATOMS: atom_id res chain seq x y z
N ALA A 1 10.76 11.54 -18.28
CA ALA A 1 11.78 10.76 -17.54
C ALA A 1 12.22 11.47 -16.26
N VAL A 2 12.67 12.73 -16.28
CA VAL A 2 13.18 13.45 -15.10
C VAL A 2 12.17 13.54 -13.96
N LYS A 3 10.90 13.92 -14.25
CA LYS A 3 9.84 14.01 -13.23
C LYS A 3 9.58 12.67 -12.55
N PHE A 4 9.58 11.57 -13.31
CA PHE A 4 9.41 10.21 -12.77
C PHE A 4 10.56 9.84 -11.82
N LEU A 5 11.82 10.06 -12.23
CA LEU A 5 12.98 9.77 -11.39
C LEU A 5 12.98 10.63 -10.12
N TYR A 6 12.60 11.90 -10.23
CA TYR A 6 12.49 12.78 -9.09
C TYR A 6 11.41 12.29 -8.10
N GLN A 7 10.22 11.95 -8.60
CA GLN A 7 9.15 11.35 -7.80
C GLN A 7 9.61 10.04 -7.14
N LEU A 8 10.26 9.18 -7.91
CA LEU A 8 10.71 7.88 -7.41
C LEU A 8 11.71 8.03 -6.26
N PHE A 9 12.80 8.78 -6.47
CA PHE A 9 13.92 8.78 -5.51
C PHE A 9 13.73 9.75 -4.35
N PHE A 10 13.04 10.86 -4.52
CA PHE A 10 12.97 11.89 -3.48
C PHE A 10 11.63 11.95 -2.74
N PHE A 11 10.55 11.46 -3.33
CA PHE A 11 9.23 11.49 -2.69
C PHE A 11 8.68 10.10 -2.40
N ASN A 12 8.45 9.30 -3.42
CA ASN A 12 7.66 8.08 -3.26
C ASN A 12 8.46 6.92 -2.68
N ALA A 13 9.57 6.49 -3.31
CA ALA A 13 10.27 5.29 -2.83
C ALA A 13 10.97 5.53 -1.50
N THR A 14 11.63 6.67 -1.30
CA THR A 14 12.41 6.97 -0.08
C THR A 14 11.61 7.73 0.97
N GLY A 15 10.73 8.65 0.55
CA GLY A 15 9.97 9.49 1.47
C GLY A 15 8.76 8.78 2.07
N GLU A 16 8.00 8.05 1.27
CA GLU A 16 6.73 7.48 1.70
C GLU A 16 6.74 5.96 1.80
N GLU A 17 7.18 5.24 0.76
CA GLU A 17 7.03 3.79 0.71
C GLU A 17 7.90 3.06 1.73
N VAL A 18 9.03 3.62 2.13
CA VAL A 18 9.85 3.05 3.23
C VAL A 18 9.06 3.04 4.53
N GLY A 19 8.34 4.12 4.84
CA GLY A 19 7.49 4.20 6.04
C GLY A 19 6.25 3.33 5.92
N TRP A 20 5.48 3.50 4.84
CA TRP A 20 4.18 2.85 4.70
C TRP A 20 4.32 1.36 4.39
N ARG A 21 5.06 0.99 3.33
CA ARG A 21 5.16 -0.41 2.86
C ARG A 21 6.39 -1.12 3.41
N GLY A 22 7.47 -0.40 3.73
CA GLY A 22 8.66 -1.01 4.34
C GLY A 22 8.51 -1.26 5.84
N PHE A 23 7.79 -0.41 6.56
CA PHE A 23 7.68 -0.51 8.02
C PHE A 23 6.28 -0.87 8.50
N ALA A 24 5.26 -0.08 8.18
CA ALA A 24 3.94 -0.21 8.76
C ALA A 24 3.16 -1.42 8.21
N LEU A 25 3.12 -1.59 6.89
CA LEU A 25 2.34 -2.65 6.23
C LEU A 25 2.74 -4.06 6.68
N PRO A 26 4.04 -4.46 6.67
CA PRO A 26 4.43 -5.81 7.10
C PRO A 26 4.00 -6.11 8.54
N ARG A 27 4.05 -5.12 9.42
CA ARG A 27 3.64 -5.25 10.82
C ARG A 27 2.13 -5.35 10.98
N LEU A 28 1.35 -4.58 10.23
CA LEU A 28 -0.11 -4.72 10.21
C LEU A 28 -0.53 -6.10 9.70
N GLN A 29 0.14 -6.61 8.67
CA GLN A 29 -0.17 -7.92 8.08
C GLN A 29 0.16 -9.11 9.00
N THR A 30 0.91 -8.93 10.07
CA THR A 30 1.05 -9.98 11.12
C THR A 30 -0.27 -10.22 11.86
N ARG A 31 -1.13 -9.21 11.97
CA ARG A 31 -2.36 -9.24 12.77
C ARG A 31 -3.64 -9.20 11.93
N THR A 32 -3.58 -8.57 10.76
CA THR A 32 -4.75 -8.31 9.90
C THR A 32 -4.57 -8.92 8.51
N SER A 33 -5.66 -8.99 7.76
CA SER A 33 -5.60 -9.32 6.33
C SER A 33 -5.03 -8.15 5.51
N PRO A 34 -4.54 -8.39 4.28
CA PRO A 34 -4.09 -7.33 3.37
C PRO A 34 -5.13 -6.24 3.15
N LEU A 35 -6.42 -6.61 3.05
CA LEU A 35 -7.53 -5.68 2.91
C LEU A 35 -7.61 -4.70 4.10
N ILE A 36 -7.63 -5.23 5.31
CA ILE A 36 -7.73 -4.41 6.52
C ILE A 36 -6.45 -3.56 6.71
N ALA A 37 -5.27 -4.13 6.46
CA ALA A 37 -4.02 -3.39 6.51
C ALA A 37 -4.01 -2.21 5.53
N ALA A 38 -4.48 -2.41 4.29
CA ALA A 38 -4.58 -1.36 3.28
C ALA A 38 -5.55 -0.24 3.68
N LEU A 39 -6.70 -0.57 4.27
CA LEU A 39 -7.68 0.43 4.75
C LEU A 39 -7.13 1.26 5.91
N ILE A 40 -6.44 0.61 6.87
CA ILE A 40 -5.77 1.32 7.98
C ILE A 40 -4.71 2.28 7.42
N LEU A 41 -3.86 1.81 6.50
CA LEU A 41 -2.83 2.65 5.90
C LEU A 41 -3.44 3.80 5.10
N ALA A 42 -4.50 3.57 4.34
CA ALA A 42 -5.17 4.60 3.56
C ALA A 42 -5.66 5.75 4.44
N PHE A 43 -6.25 5.42 5.59
CA PHE A 43 -6.73 6.42 6.55
C PHE A 43 -5.58 7.30 7.05
N PHE A 44 -4.50 6.70 7.54
CA PHE A 44 -3.35 7.45 8.05
C PHE A 44 -2.62 8.21 6.94
N TRP A 45 -2.51 7.61 5.76
CA TRP A 45 -1.83 8.22 4.61
C TRP A 45 -2.60 9.45 4.10
N ALA A 46 -3.91 9.37 3.92
CA ALA A 46 -4.74 10.51 3.58
C ALA A 46 -4.65 11.61 4.65
N SER A 47 -4.74 11.23 5.95
CA SER A 47 -4.65 12.19 7.06
C SER A 47 -3.29 12.88 7.13
N TRP A 48 -2.20 12.16 6.81
CA TRP A 48 -0.84 12.71 6.80
C TRP A 48 -0.66 13.83 5.76
N HIS A 49 -1.41 13.80 4.66
CA HIS A 49 -1.38 14.84 3.65
C HIS A 49 -2.01 16.17 4.10
N TYR A 50 -2.67 16.23 5.25
CA TYR A 50 -3.36 17.42 5.74
C TYR A 50 -2.49 18.71 5.64
N PHE A 51 -1.27 18.64 6.16
CA PHE A 51 -0.39 19.80 6.18
C PHE A 51 0.09 20.21 4.79
N LEU A 52 0.29 19.24 3.89
CA LEU A 52 0.64 19.50 2.50
C LEU A 52 -0.52 20.21 1.79
N TRP A 53 -1.73 19.70 1.89
CA TRP A 53 -2.92 20.30 1.28
C TRP A 53 -3.22 21.71 1.84
N GLN A 54 -2.97 21.91 3.12
CA GLN A 54 -3.09 23.23 3.73
C GLN A 54 -2.08 24.21 3.13
N ALA A 55 -0.83 23.80 2.97
CA ALA A 55 0.22 24.62 2.37
C ALA A 55 -0.05 24.92 0.88
N GLU A 56 -0.70 24.01 0.17
CA GLU A 56 -1.09 24.16 -1.24
C GLU A 56 -2.38 24.98 -1.43
N GLY A 57 -3.04 25.39 -0.34
CA GLY A 57 -4.26 26.23 -0.38
C GLY A 57 -5.53 25.47 -0.81
N HIS A 58 -5.58 24.15 -0.60
CA HIS A 58 -6.78 23.35 -0.88
C HIS A 58 -7.96 23.73 0.04
N PRO A 59 -9.21 23.52 -0.40
CA PRO A 59 -10.41 23.92 0.33
C PRO A 59 -10.72 22.92 1.47
N LEU A 60 -9.90 22.91 2.51
CA LEU A 60 -9.99 21.96 3.64
C LEU A 60 -11.29 22.09 4.46
N SER A 61 -12.03 23.19 4.30
CA SER A 61 -13.36 23.37 4.89
C SER A 61 -14.47 22.66 4.12
N ALA A 62 -14.21 22.26 2.87
CA ALA A 62 -15.19 21.56 2.03
C ALA A 62 -15.18 20.06 2.33
N TRP A 63 -16.29 19.53 2.81
CA TRP A 63 -16.44 18.10 3.10
C TRP A 63 -16.25 17.20 1.85
N GLN A 64 -16.61 17.71 0.67
CA GLN A 64 -16.41 17.03 -0.60
C GLN A 64 -14.93 16.74 -0.86
N PHE A 65 -14.05 17.71 -0.58
CA PHE A 65 -12.60 17.53 -0.71
C PHE A 65 -12.12 16.32 0.09
N TRP A 66 -12.57 16.19 1.35
CA TRP A 66 -12.17 15.07 2.20
C TRP A 66 -12.66 13.72 1.68
N ILE A 67 -13.91 13.65 1.23
CA ILE A 67 -14.45 12.42 0.63
C ILE A 67 -13.60 11.99 -0.57
N GLU A 68 -13.28 12.92 -1.46
CA GLU A 68 -12.48 12.64 -2.65
C GLU A 68 -11.07 12.17 -2.27
N GLN A 69 -10.42 12.84 -1.32
CA GLN A 69 -9.09 12.47 -0.89
C GLN A 69 -9.05 11.10 -0.22
N TYR A 70 -9.97 10.82 0.70
CA TYR A 70 -10.02 9.49 1.32
C TYR A 70 -10.37 8.40 0.32
N LEU A 71 -11.30 8.65 -0.60
CA LEU A 71 -11.68 7.68 -1.62
C LEU A 71 -10.48 7.29 -2.49
N ILE A 72 -9.76 8.26 -3.04
CA ILE A 72 -8.62 7.96 -3.91
C ILE A 72 -7.48 7.27 -3.14
N HIS A 73 -7.21 7.68 -1.89
CA HIS A 73 -6.19 7.04 -1.07
C HIS A 73 -6.57 5.60 -0.69
N ILE A 74 -7.85 5.32 -0.44
CA ILE A 74 -8.33 3.95 -0.19
C ILE A 74 -8.09 3.09 -1.42
N LEU A 75 -8.54 3.53 -2.59
CA LEU A 75 -8.38 2.78 -3.84
C LEU A 75 -6.91 2.55 -4.18
N PHE A 76 -6.10 3.60 -4.05
CA PHE A 76 -4.69 3.51 -4.37
C PHE A 76 -3.90 2.68 -3.34
N SER A 77 -4.22 2.77 -2.05
CA SER A 77 -3.62 1.94 -1.01
C SER A 77 -3.89 0.46 -1.24
N LEU A 78 -5.15 0.10 -1.56
CA LEU A 78 -5.54 -1.27 -1.89
C LEU A 78 -4.75 -1.79 -3.10
N PHE A 79 -4.62 -0.98 -4.13
CA PHE A 79 -3.85 -1.32 -5.33
C PHE A 79 -2.37 -1.53 -5.04
N ILE A 80 -1.71 -0.59 -4.32
CA ILE A 80 -0.28 -0.72 -3.99
C ILE A 80 -0.04 -1.88 -3.03
N VAL A 81 -0.90 -2.13 -2.04
CA VAL A 81 -0.77 -3.27 -1.12
C VAL A 81 -0.87 -4.59 -1.89
N TRP A 82 -1.77 -4.68 -2.86
CA TRP A 82 -1.85 -5.85 -3.73
C TRP A 82 -0.54 -6.06 -4.51
N ILE A 83 -0.02 -5.02 -5.17
CA ILE A 83 1.25 -5.09 -5.92
C ILE A 83 2.41 -5.46 -4.98
N TYR A 84 2.52 -4.82 -3.83
CA TYR A 84 3.57 -5.09 -2.84
C TYR A 84 3.58 -6.56 -2.42
N ASN A 85 2.41 -7.12 -2.12
CA ASN A 85 2.30 -8.53 -1.72
C ASN A 85 2.66 -9.47 -2.88
N ARG A 86 2.20 -9.18 -4.10
CA ARG A 86 2.57 -9.94 -5.30
C ARG A 86 4.06 -9.84 -5.64
N ALA A 87 4.67 -8.70 -5.38
CA ALA A 87 6.11 -8.47 -5.53
C ALA A 87 6.94 -8.96 -4.33
N GLN A 88 6.38 -9.87 -3.52
CA GLN A 88 7.07 -10.51 -2.39
C GLN A 88 7.66 -9.50 -1.38
N GLY A 89 6.94 -8.40 -1.12
CA GLY A 89 7.37 -7.37 -0.18
C GLY A 89 8.40 -6.37 -0.73
N SER A 90 8.51 -6.23 -2.04
CA SER A 90 9.44 -5.29 -2.66
C SER A 90 8.99 -3.84 -2.52
N ILE A 91 9.70 -3.07 -1.70
CA ILE A 91 9.50 -1.62 -1.54
C ILE A 91 9.80 -0.88 -2.85
N LEU A 92 10.79 -1.36 -3.61
CA LEU A 92 11.15 -0.75 -4.90
C LEU A 92 9.98 -0.83 -5.89
N VAL A 93 9.32 -1.98 -5.97
CA VAL A 93 8.17 -2.15 -6.88
C VAL A 93 7.00 -1.26 -6.43
N ALA A 94 6.75 -1.15 -5.12
CA ALA A 94 5.74 -0.22 -4.58
C ALA A 94 6.08 1.24 -4.94
N GLY A 95 7.34 1.64 -4.75
CA GLY A 95 7.81 2.99 -5.08
C GLY A 95 7.73 3.31 -6.58
N ILE A 96 8.09 2.38 -7.44
CA ILE A 96 7.94 2.52 -8.90
C ILE A 96 6.47 2.70 -9.28
N THR A 97 5.59 1.89 -8.71
CA THR A 97 4.14 1.98 -8.94
C THR A 97 3.59 3.34 -8.52
N HIS A 98 3.96 3.80 -7.33
CA HIS A 98 3.54 5.08 -6.79
C HIS A 98 4.04 6.25 -7.66
N ALA A 99 5.33 6.27 -7.99
CA ALA A 99 5.92 7.29 -8.83
C ALA A 99 5.31 7.30 -10.25
N ALA A 100 5.00 6.12 -10.81
CA ALA A 100 4.34 6.01 -12.11
C ALA A 100 2.93 6.60 -12.09
N ALA A 101 2.14 6.31 -11.05
CA ALA A 101 0.79 6.86 -10.89
C ALA A 101 0.82 8.39 -10.77
N ASN A 102 1.65 8.95 -9.88
CA ASN A 102 1.80 10.39 -9.72
C ASN A 102 2.30 11.08 -10.99
N THR A 103 3.17 10.41 -11.73
CA THR A 103 3.67 10.92 -13.01
C THR A 103 2.57 10.90 -14.06
N ALA A 104 1.81 9.81 -14.16
CA ALA A 104 0.70 9.69 -15.11
C ALA A 104 -0.37 10.75 -14.87
N LEU A 105 -0.80 10.95 -13.63
CA LEU A 105 -1.77 11.98 -13.27
C LEU A 105 -1.29 13.40 -13.64
N ALA A 106 0.00 13.66 -13.56
CA ALA A 106 0.56 14.95 -13.97
C ALA A 106 0.59 15.15 -15.49
N PHE A 107 0.62 14.07 -16.29
CA PHE A 107 0.53 14.15 -17.76
C PHE A 107 -0.90 14.16 -18.26
N PHE A 108 -1.86 13.66 -17.49
CA PHE A 108 -3.28 13.59 -17.82
C PHE A 108 -4.14 14.40 -16.84
N PRO A 109 -3.93 15.74 -16.71
CA PRO A 109 -4.61 16.55 -15.70
C PRO A 109 -6.11 16.74 -15.95
N ARG A 110 -6.64 16.26 -17.10
CA ARG A 110 -8.04 16.40 -17.49
C ARG A 110 -8.85 15.11 -17.32
N ILE A 111 -8.27 14.08 -16.66
CA ILE A 111 -9.06 12.90 -16.31
C ILE A 111 -10.11 13.32 -15.28
N ASP A 112 -11.37 13.07 -15.61
CA ASP A 112 -12.46 13.25 -14.65
C ASP A 112 -12.25 12.37 -13.43
N PHE A 113 -12.31 12.99 -12.24
CA PHE A 113 -12.04 12.31 -10.98
C PHE A 113 -12.99 11.13 -10.74
N GLN A 114 -14.27 11.29 -11.11
CA GLN A 114 -15.27 10.24 -10.88
C GLN A 114 -15.02 9.05 -11.80
N ILE A 115 -14.63 9.29 -13.05
CA ILE A 115 -14.25 8.25 -14.01
C ILE A 115 -13.01 7.51 -13.51
N LEU A 116 -11.99 8.24 -13.04
CA LEU A 116 -10.77 7.65 -12.48
C LEU A 116 -11.11 6.74 -11.29
N CYS A 117 -11.88 7.24 -10.34
CA CYS A 117 -12.29 6.47 -9.17
C CYS A 117 -13.14 5.24 -9.56
N ALA A 118 -14.04 5.36 -10.52
CA ALA A 118 -14.85 4.23 -10.99
C ALA A 118 -13.98 3.13 -11.62
N ILE A 119 -13.05 3.50 -12.48
CA ILE A 119 -12.10 2.54 -13.08
C ILE A 119 -11.25 1.88 -12.00
N MET A 120 -10.66 2.68 -11.10
CA MET A 120 -9.84 2.17 -10.00
C MET A 120 -10.64 1.26 -9.08
N ALA A 121 -11.90 1.59 -8.77
CA ALA A 121 -12.77 0.76 -7.94
C ALA A 121 -13.04 -0.61 -8.57
N ILE A 122 -13.32 -0.64 -9.89
CA ILE A 122 -13.51 -1.90 -10.61
C ILE A 122 -12.22 -2.74 -10.57
N VAL A 123 -11.07 -2.13 -10.89
CA VAL A 123 -9.78 -2.83 -10.87
C VAL A 123 -9.50 -3.39 -9.47
N VAL A 124 -9.60 -2.55 -8.44
CA VAL A 124 -9.32 -2.94 -7.04
C VAL A 124 -10.27 -4.05 -6.59
N LEU A 125 -11.56 -3.97 -6.93
CA LEU A 125 -12.54 -5.02 -6.61
C LEU A 125 -12.13 -6.36 -7.24
N VAL A 126 -11.75 -6.35 -8.51
CA VAL A 126 -11.26 -7.57 -9.19
C VAL A 126 -10.03 -8.14 -8.48
N LEU A 127 -9.06 -7.28 -8.11
CA LEU A 127 -7.82 -7.71 -7.42
C LEU A 127 -8.11 -8.26 -6.02
N ILE A 128 -8.99 -7.61 -5.25
CA ILE A 128 -9.44 -8.09 -3.94
C ILE A 128 -10.04 -9.49 -4.05
N MET A 129 -10.91 -9.69 -5.05
CA MET A 129 -11.59 -10.99 -5.26
C MET A 129 -10.62 -12.06 -5.76
N ALA A 130 -9.76 -11.72 -6.73
CA ALA A 130 -8.81 -12.66 -7.33
C ALA A 130 -7.82 -13.23 -6.31
N ASP A 131 -7.30 -12.38 -5.42
CA ASP A 131 -6.30 -12.78 -4.42
C ASP A 131 -6.87 -12.97 -3.01
N ARG A 132 -8.19 -12.87 -2.87
CA ARG A 132 -8.87 -13.07 -1.57
C ARG A 132 -8.23 -12.20 -0.48
N MET A 133 -8.02 -10.91 -0.75
CA MET A 133 -7.29 -10.01 0.14
C MET A 133 -7.87 -9.91 1.56
N TRP A 134 -9.08 -10.42 1.80
CA TRP A 134 -9.67 -10.56 3.14
C TRP A 134 -9.08 -11.72 3.96
N VAL A 135 -8.30 -12.61 3.34
CA VAL A 135 -7.61 -13.72 4.02
C VAL A 135 -6.23 -13.24 4.45
N LYS A 136 -5.82 -13.57 5.68
CA LYS A 136 -4.47 -13.25 6.16
C LYS A 136 -3.41 -13.98 5.34
N LEU A 137 -2.30 -13.29 5.11
CA LEU A 137 -1.12 -13.93 4.53
C LEU A 137 -0.51 -14.94 5.51
N PRO A 138 0.13 -16.00 4.99
CA PRO A 138 0.91 -16.92 5.82
C PRO A 138 2.03 -16.15 6.57
N PRO A 139 2.38 -16.57 7.81
CA PRO A 139 3.42 -15.89 8.60
C PRO A 139 4.81 -15.91 7.94
N ASP A 140 5.05 -16.86 7.04
CA ASP A 140 6.29 -17.00 6.27
C ASP A 140 6.29 -16.22 4.95
N HIS A 141 5.19 -15.54 4.62
CA HIS A 141 5.13 -14.71 3.42
C HIS A 141 6.10 -13.52 3.53
N PRO A 142 6.91 -13.22 2.48
CA PRO A 142 7.92 -12.15 2.53
C PRO A 142 7.40 -10.74 2.82
N ALA A 143 6.13 -10.48 2.53
CA ALA A 143 5.47 -9.20 2.83
C ALA A 143 4.97 -9.10 4.30
N VAL A 144 5.21 -10.11 5.13
CA VAL A 144 4.84 -10.13 6.56
C VAL A 144 6.10 -9.96 7.39
N TYR A 145 6.04 -9.10 8.41
CA TYR A 145 7.18 -8.85 9.30
C TYR A 145 7.56 -10.11 10.08
N ARG A 146 8.86 -10.43 10.08
CA ARG A 146 9.46 -11.47 10.93
C ARG A 146 10.36 -10.81 11.96
N SER A 147 10.19 -11.18 13.25
CA SER A 147 11.16 -10.78 14.26
C SER A 147 12.47 -11.53 14.03
N SER A 148 13.59 -10.92 14.45
CA SER A 148 14.91 -11.55 14.38
C SER A 148 14.98 -12.90 15.11
N GLU A 149 14.21 -13.07 16.19
CA GLU A 149 14.11 -14.33 16.94
C GLU A 149 13.44 -15.46 16.12
N SER A 150 12.42 -15.14 15.32
CA SER A 150 11.76 -16.10 14.42
C SER A 150 12.62 -16.46 13.21
N ALA A 151 13.52 -15.58 12.79
CA ALA A 151 14.45 -15.84 11.70
C ALA A 151 15.65 -16.70 12.13
N ALA A 152 15.97 -16.73 13.42
CA ALA A 152 17.10 -17.47 13.99
C ALA A 152 16.79 -18.93 14.34
N GLN A 153 15.54 -19.39 14.20
CA GLN A 153 15.19 -20.81 14.34
C GLN A 153 15.10 -21.47 12.95
N PRO A 154 16.23 -22.02 12.41
CA PRO A 154 16.15 -22.94 11.30
C PRO A 154 15.48 -24.20 11.80
N GLY A 155 14.34 -24.55 11.20
CA GLY A 155 13.49 -25.71 11.42
C GLY A 155 13.93 -26.70 12.50
N CYS A 156 13.27 -26.66 13.66
CA CYS A 156 13.30 -27.80 14.56
C CYS A 156 12.71 -29.01 13.79
N PRO A 157 13.50 -30.06 13.50
CA PRO A 157 12.95 -31.23 12.84
C PRO A 157 11.87 -31.82 13.78
N ALA A 158 10.69 -32.06 13.21
CA ALA A 158 9.60 -32.70 13.92
C ALA A 158 10.15 -33.92 14.70
N GLN A 159 10.08 -33.88 16.03
CA GLN A 159 10.37 -35.01 16.86
C GLN A 159 9.46 -36.14 16.40
N ARG A 160 10.05 -37.14 15.75
CA ARG A 160 9.37 -38.42 15.50
C ARG A 160 9.00 -38.98 16.87
N ALA A 161 7.70 -39.08 17.12
CA ALA A 161 7.22 -39.81 18.28
C ALA A 161 7.82 -41.24 18.24
N PRO A 162 8.37 -41.73 19.35
CA PRO A 162 8.83 -43.13 19.43
C PRO A 162 7.62 -44.04 19.30
N GLY A 163 7.65 -44.90 18.29
CA GLY A 163 6.64 -45.92 18.07
C GLY A 163 6.48 -46.84 19.29
N ARG A 164 5.26 -47.08 19.64
CA ARG A 164 4.83 -48.25 20.41
C ARG A 164 4.10 -49.21 19.48
#